data_384a92aa14ffef9296785b5ac2386253
#
_entry.id   384a92aa14ffef9296785b5ac2386253
#
_cell.length_a   1.000
_cell.length_b   1.000
_cell.length_c   1.000
_cell.angle_alpha   90.00
_cell.angle_beta   90.00
_cell.angle_gamma   90.00
#
_symmetry.space_group_name_H-M   'P 1'
#
loop_
_entity.id
_entity.type
_entity.pdbx_description
1 polymer ?
#
loop_
_entity_poly.entity_id
_entity_poly.type
_entity_poly.pdbx_seq_one_letter_code
_entity_poly.pdbx_strand_id
1 'polypeptide(L)'
;KKVAVLAFSLTTLLASTCLAIMTGPVPDSEASLGGITLGSPMSYVRSIYGAPTDRVPTKDYIRQDAFSNIYGNSFYVIEYPKDSSVEELYVTANNGLATPMGITVGIPKSTVDKLYGEGSFVQGSYRYLTQEGKVIQIKYVDDANDVAVVKSIYIRYSA
;
A
#
# COMPACT_ATOMS: atom_id res chain seq x y z
N LYS A 1 15.06 59.02 30.56
CA LYS A 1 15.30 57.93 29.60
C LYS A 1 14.10 56.99 29.67
N LYS A 2 13.27 56.94 28.61
CA LYS A 2 12.13 56.05 28.49
C LYS A 2 12.59 54.84 27.66
N VAL A 3 12.51 53.62 28.22
CA VAL A 3 12.79 52.37 27.52
C VAL A 3 11.45 51.86 26.97
N ALA A 4 11.35 51.78 25.65
CA ALA A 4 10.20 51.19 24.99
C ALA A 4 10.45 49.67 24.86
N VAL A 5 9.58 48.86 25.48
CA VAL A 5 9.56 47.42 25.32
C VAL A 5 8.69 47.10 24.13
N LEU A 6 9.29 46.63 23.03
CA LEU A 6 8.57 46.06 21.91
C LEU A 6 8.18 44.60 22.25
N ALA A 7 6.88 44.38 22.43
CA ALA A 7 6.32 43.04 22.52
C ALA A 7 6.17 42.46 21.10
N PHE A 8 6.97 41.44 20.77
CA PHE A 8 6.81 40.64 19.56
C PHE A 8 5.73 39.57 19.85
N SER A 9 4.54 39.77 19.30
CA SER A 9 3.51 38.71 19.30
C SER A 9 3.79 37.73 18.14
N LEU A 10 4.24 36.55 18.52
CA LEU A 10 4.42 35.42 17.61
C LEU A 10 3.05 34.77 17.36
N THR A 11 2.41 35.13 16.26
CA THR A 11 1.19 34.46 15.78
C THR A 11 1.61 33.14 15.10
N THR A 12 1.46 32.04 15.81
CA THR A 12 1.56 30.70 15.22
C THR A 12 0.34 30.45 14.34
N LEU A 13 0.54 30.50 13.01
CA LEU A 13 -0.44 30.04 12.03
C LEU A 13 -0.51 28.51 12.12
N LEU A 14 -1.52 27.98 12.80
CA LEU A 14 -1.91 26.57 12.72
C LEU A 14 -2.50 26.36 11.32
N ALA A 15 -1.66 25.87 10.40
CA ALA A 15 -2.15 25.35 9.13
C ALA A 15 -2.95 24.08 9.41
N SER A 16 -4.28 24.22 9.48
CA SER A 16 -5.22 23.10 9.44
C SER A 16 -5.10 22.46 8.06
N THR A 17 -4.32 21.40 7.92
CA THR A 17 -4.37 20.55 6.73
C THR A 17 -5.72 19.84 6.73
N CYS A 18 -6.67 20.42 6.01
CA CYS A 18 -7.92 19.74 5.66
C CYS A 18 -7.53 18.58 4.73
N LEU A 19 -7.44 17.37 5.28
CA LEU A 19 -7.33 16.16 4.46
C LEU A 19 -8.66 16.02 3.73
N ALA A 20 -8.69 16.42 2.48
CA ALA A 20 -9.83 16.18 1.61
C ALA A 20 -9.98 14.66 1.46
N ILE A 21 -11.16 14.12 1.79
CA ILE A 21 -11.51 12.73 1.51
C ILE A 21 -11.42 12.58 -0.02
N MET A 22 -10.61 11.65 -0.48
CA MET A 22 -10.50 11.39 -1.92
C MET A 22 -11.81 10.82 -2.44
N THR A 23 -12.40 11.52 -3.41
CA THR A 23 -13.61 11.09 -4.12
C THR A 23 -13.21 10.73 -5.55
N GLY A 24 -12.67 9.53 -5.77
CA GLY A 24 -12.26 9.13 -7.10
C GLY A 24 -11.23 8.00 -7.10
N PRO A 25 -10.70 7.64 -8.25
CA PRO A 25 -9.62 6.65 -8.33
C PRO A 25 -8.40 7.07 -7.52
N VAL A 26 -7.80 6.10 -6.86
CA VAL A 26 -6.55 6.29 -6.10
C VAL A 26 -5.41 6.60 -7.08
N PRO A 27 -4.43 7.45 -6.74
CA PRO A 27 -3.26 7.68 -7.60
C PRO A 27 -2.54 6.38 -7.95
N ASP A 28 -2.04 6.26 -9.18
CA ASP A 28 -1.34 5.06 -9.65
C ASP A 28 -0.07 4.74 -8.86
N SER A 29 0.58 5.76 -8.28
CA SER A 29 1.71 5.60 -7.38
C SER A 29 1.39 4.71 -6.17
N GLU A 30 0.11 4.64 -5.77
CA GLU A 30 -0.33 3.80 -4.65
C GLU A 30 -0.32 2.30 -4.98
N ALA A 31 -0.26 1.91 -6.27
CA ALA A 31 -0.05 0.52 -6.68
C ALA A 31 1.41 0.07 -6.44
N SER A 32 1.89 0.29 -5.23
CA SER A 32 3.25 0.05 -4.77
C SER A 32 3.25 -0.43 -3.32
N LEU A 33 4.18 -1.32 -2.97
CA LEU A 33 4.45 -1.76 -1.61
C LEU A 33 5.95 -1.77 -1.35
N GLY A 34 6.40 -1.08 -0.29
CA GLY A 34 7.80 -1.06 0.10
C GLY A 34 8.75 -0.59 -1.01
N GLY A 35 8.30 0.34 -1.85
CA GLY A 35 9.08 0.87 -2.97
C GLY A 35 9.06 0.00 -4.24
N ILE A 36 8.33 -1.12 -4.25
CA ILE A 36 8.15 -1.96 -5.43
C ILE A 36 6.79 -1.66 -6.08
N THR A 37 6.80 -1.37 -7.37
CA THR A 37 5.59 -1.15 -8.18
C THR A 37 5.34 -2.34 -9.11
N LEU A 38 4.11 -2.48 -9.59
CA LEU A 38 3.81 -3.42 -10.68
C LEU A 38 4.63 -3.06 -11.93
N GLY A 39 5.11 -4.07 -12.64
CA GLY A 39 6.00 -3.91 -13.81
C GLY A 39 7.47 -3.66 -13.45
N SER A 40 7.82 -3.50 -12.18
CA SER A 40 9.24 -3.41 -11.79
C SER A 40 10.00 -4.67 -12.19
N PRO A 41 11.23 -4.57 -12.70
CA PRO A 41 12.03 -5.75 -12.98
C PRO A 41 12.45 -6.44 -11.67
N MET A 42 12.47 -7.78 -11.65
CA MET A 42 12.89 -8.54 -10.46
C MET A 42 14.33 -8.27 -10.03
N SER A 43 15.19 -7.81 -10.95
CA SER A 43 16.54 -7.33 -10.60
C SER A 43 16.50 -6.12 -9.64
N TYR A 44 15.53 -5.22 -9.82
CA TYR A 44 15.31 -4.09 -8.92
C TYR A 44 14.81 -4.57 -7.55
N VAL A 45 13.85 -5.50 -7.52
CA VAL A 45 13.37 -6.10 -6.26
C VAL A 45 14.54 -6.72 -5.48
N ARG A 46 15.39 -7.50 -6.16
CA ARG A 46 16.57 -8.12 -5.54
C ARG A 46 17.63 -7.11 -5.09
N SER A 47 17.73 -5.97 -5.73
CA SER A 47 18.66 -4.91 -5.30
C SER A 47 18.25 -4.27 -3.97
N ILE A 48 16.94 -4.27 -3.65
CA ILE A 48 16.39 -3.71 -2.40
C ILE A 48 16.31 -4.78 -1.31
N TYR A 49 15.76 -5.96 -1.62
CA TYR A 49 15.41 -6.99 -0.65
C TYR A 49 16.37 -8.18 -0.63
N GLY A 50 17.34 -8.23 -1.54
CA GLY A 50 18.23 -9.38 -1.70
C GLY A 50 17.54 -10.55 -2.41
N ALA A 51 18.09 -11.76 -2.20
CA ALA A 51 17.45 -12.98 -2.69
C ALA A 51 16.18 -13.29 -1.88
N PRO A 52 15.11 -13.79 -2.51
CA PRO A 52 13.94 -14.23 -1.77
C PRO A 52 14.31 -15.41 -0.84
N THR A 53 13.59 -15.52 0.26
CA THR A 53 13.71 -16.67 1.20
C THR A 53 13.28 -17.96 0.52
N ASP A 54 12.27 -17.88 -0.33
CA ASP A 54 11.77 -19.00 -1.14
C ASP A 54 11.23 -18.50 -2.48
N ARG A 55 11.21 -19.37 -3.49
CA ARG A 55 10.65 -19.10 -4.81
C ARG A 55 9.90 -20.33 -5.31
N VAL A 56 8.58 -20.22 -5.36
CA VAL A 56 7.69 -21.32 -5.69
C VAL A 56 6.88 -21.05 -6.95
N PRO A 57 6.65 -22.05 -7.82
CA PRO A 57 5.71 -21.89 -8.92
C PRO A 57 4.32 -21.56 -8.40
N THR A 58 3.64 -20.65 -9.06
CA THR A 58 2.28 -20.25 -8.73
C THR A 58 1.49 -19.90 -9.98
N LYS A 59 0.23 -19.55 -9.81
CA LYS A 59 -0.60 -18.96 -10.86
C LYS A 59 -0.95 -17.56 -10.42
N ASP A 60 -0.70 -16.58 -11.26
CA ASP A 60 -1.20 -15.23 -11.00
C ASP A 60 -2.69 -15.13 -11.40
N TYR A 61 -3.29 -13.96 -11.16
CA TYR A 61 -4.70 -13.74 -11.45
C TYR A 61 -5.04 -13.78 -12.95
N ILE A 62 -4.08 -13.44 -13.80
CA ILE A 62 -4.27 -13.31 -15.26
C ILE A 62 -3.61 -14.47 -16.00
N ARG A 63 -2.48 -14.97 -15.52
CA ARG A 63 -1.60 -15.92 -16.21
C ARG A 63 -1.46 -17.22 -15.44
N GLN A 64 -1.21 -18.32 -16.16
CA GLN A 64 -1.14 -19.65 -15.56
C GLN A 64 0.27 -20.03 -15.05
N ASP A 65 1.30 -19.32 -15.51
CA ASP A 65 2.71 -19.57 -15.20
C ASP A 65 3.31 -18.32 -14.56
N ALA A 66 3.54 -18.37 -13.27
CA ALA A 66 4.15 -17.32 -12.48
C ALA A 66 5.03 -17.92 -11.38
N PHE A 67 5.86 -17.11 -10.75
CA PHE A 67 6.61 -17.48 -9.56
C PHE A 67 6.30 -16.53 -8.42
N SER A 68 6.02 -17.10 -7.25
CA SER A 68 5.94 -16.34 -6.00
C SER A 68 7.33 -16.28 -5.38
N ASN A 69 7.93 -15.09 -5.36
CA ASN A 69 9.15 -14.81 -4.63
C ASN A 69 8.76 -14.35 -3.23
N ILE A 70 9.14 -15.12 -2.21
CA ILE A 70 8.73 -14.92 -0.83
C ILE A 70 9.88 -14.28 -0.06
N TYR A 71 9.62 -13.16 0.62
CA TYR A 71 10.56 -12.45 1.47
C TYR A 71 10.11 -12.57 2.93
N GLY A 72 10.91 -13.29 3.72
CA GLY A 72 10.49 -13.71 5.06
C GLY A 72 9.31 -14.68 4.99
N ASN A 73 8.19 -14.33 5.64
CA ASN A 73 6.97 -15.13 5.65
C ASN A 73 5.70 -14.30 5.39
N SER A 74 5.85 -13.06 4.93
CA SER A 74 4.74 -12.12 4.88
C SER A 74 4.75 -11.15 3.70
N PHE A 75 5.80 -11.14 2.88
CA PHE A 75 5.85 -10.34 1.67
C PHE A 75 6.08 -11.24 0.46
N TYR A 76 5.17 -11.16 -0.50
CA TYR A 76 5.13 -12.00 -1.70
C TYR A 76 5.17 -11.10 -2.92
N VAL A 77 6.13 -11.35 -3.80
CA VAL A 77 6.28 -10.68 -5.09
C VAL A 77 6.06 -11.70 -6.19
N ILE A 78 4.96 -11.56 -6.92
CA ILE A 78 4.62 -12.47 -8.01
C ILE A 78 5.33 -11.99 -9.27
N GLU A 79 6.14 -12.86 -9.82
CA GLU A 79 6.98 -12.63 -10.99
C GLU A 79 6.38 -13.32 -12.22
N TYR A 80 6.28 -12.58 -13.32
CA TYR A 80 6.03 -13.17 -14.63
C TYR A 80 7.37 -13.59 -15.25
N PRO A 81 7.58 -14.91 -15.52
CA PRO A 81 8.90 -15.41 -15.86
C PRO A 81 9.40 -14.99 -17.24
N LYS A 82 8.50 -14.61 -18.17
CA LYS A 82 8.86 -14.28 -19.54
C LYS A 82 9.74 -13.03 -19.65
N ASP A 83 9.50 -12.04 -18.81
CA ASP A 83 10.23 -10.77 -18.80
C ASP A 83 10.80 -10.43 -17.41
N SER A 84 10.62 -11.32 -16.43
CA SER A 84 11.03 -11.13 -15.03
C SER A 84 10.48 -9.83 -14.43
N SER A 85 9.22 -9.50 -14.72
CA SER A 85 8.52 -8.34 -14.17
C SER A 85 7.62 -8.72 -12.98
N VAL A 86 7.37 -7.73 -12.12
CA VAL A 86 6.43 -7.84 -11.00
C VAL A 86 5.00 -7.71 -11.51
N GLU A 87 4.18 -8.74 -11.29
CA GLU A 87 2.78 -8.77 -11.68
C GLU A 87 1.83 -8.50 -10.51
N GLU A 88 2.20 -8.98 -9.32
CA GLU A 88 1.39 -8.81 -8.13
C GLU A 88 2.28 -8.61 -6.90
N LEU A 89 1.75 -7.88 -5.92
CA LEU A 89 2.38 -7.65 -4.61
C LEU A 89 1.40 -8.03 -3.51
N TYR A 90 1.86 -8.76 -2.50
CA TYR A 90 1.02 -9.17 -1.41
C TYR A 90 1.76 -9.12 -0.08
N VAL A 91 1.17 -8.47 0.92
CA VAL A 91 1.69 -8.39 2.29
C VAL A 91 0.63 -8.83 3.29
N THR A 92 1.02 -9.66 4.28
CA THR A 92 0.11 -10.31 5.23
C THR A 92 0.41 -10.03 6.69
N ALA A 93 1.49 -9.32 6.99
CA ALA A 93 1.85 -8.96 8.36
C ALA A 93 2.38 -7.53 8.44
N ASN A 94 2.34 -6.96 9.63
CA ASN A 94 2.96 -5.67 9.93
C ASN A 94 4.49 -5.84 9.97
N ASN A 95 5.11 -5.73 8.82
CA ASN A 95 6.57 -5.88 8.61
C ASN A 95 7.23 -4.56 8.17
N GLY A 96 6.54 -3.43 8.31
CA GLY A 96 7.01 -2.10 7.93
C GLY A 96 6.80 -1.74 6.45
N LEU A 97 6.26 -2.66 5.64
CA LEU A 97 5.95 -2.36 4.24
C LEU A 97 4.65 -1.55 4.15
N ALA A 98 4.70 -0.48 3.39
CA ALA A 98 3.58 0.43 3.21
C ALA A 98 3.44 0.84 1.75
N THR A 99 2.23 1.30 1.39
CA THR A 99 2.02 2.07 0.17
C THR A 99 2.61 3.48 0.33
N PRO A 100 2.80 4.26 -0.73
CA PRO A 100 3.28 5.64 -0.66
C PRO A 100 2.50 6.54 0.30
N MET A 101 1.18 6.41 0.42
CA MET A 101 0.37 7.13 1.42
C MET A 101 0.43 6.54 2.83
N GLY A 102 1.24 5.51 3.06
CA GLY A 102 1.45 4.93 4.38
C GLY A 102 0.43 3.85 4.79
N ILE A 103 -0.33 3.28 3.84
CA ILE A 103 -1.19 2.16 4.16
C ILE A 103 -0.33 0.92 4.42
N THR A 104 -0.43 0.37 5.62
CA THR A 104 0.27 -0.83 6.07
C THR A 104 -0.65 -1.76 6.83
N VAL A 105 -0.23 -3.01 7.02
CA VAL A 105 -0.98 -3.97 7.85
C VAL A 105 -1.05 -3.49 9.30
N GLY A 106 -2.22 -3.58 9.90
CA GLY A 106 -2.50 -3.17 11.29
C GLY A 106 -3.07 -1.77 11.46
N ILE A 107 -3.08 -0.92 10.43
CA ILE A 107 -3.73 0.40 10.57
C ILE A 107 -5.25 0.30 10.53
N PRO A 108 -5.99 1.21 11.22
CA PRO A 108 -7.44 1.20 11.21
C PRO A 108 -8.03 1.44 9.81
N LYS A 109 -9.16 0.76 9.51
CA LYS A 109 -9.93 0.99 8.27
C LYS A 109 -10.30 2.47 8.10
N SER A 110 -10.67 3.14 9.19
CA SER A 110 -11.00 4.58 9.16
C SER A 110 -9.86 5.47 8.65
N THR A 111 -8.60 5.04 8.82
CA THR A 111 -7.43 5.73 8.25
C THR A 111 -7.35 5.50 6.74
N VAL A 112 -7.60 4.27 6.29
CA VAL A 112 -7.65 3.95 4.86
C VAL A 112 -8.78 4.73 4.18
N ASP A 113 -9.97 4.76 4.79
CA ASP A 113 -11.13 5.51 4.24
C ASP A 113 -10.85 7.02 4.11
N LYS A 114 -10.07 7.60 5.02
CA LYS A 114 -9.63 9.00 4.91
C LYS A 114 -8.66 9.24 3.76
N LEU A 115 -7.80 8.26 3.46
CA LEU A 115 -6.75 8.38 2.45
C LEU A 115 -7.23 7.95 1.05
N TYR A 116 -8.00 6.86 0.95
CA TYR A 116 -8.43 6.28 -0.32
C TYR A 116 -9.90 6.48 -0.62
N GLY A 117 -10.68 6.99 0.36
CA GLY A 117 -12.14 7.00 0.29
C GLY A 117 -12.73 5.63 0.59
N GLU A 118 -14.05 5.49 0.36
CA GLU A 118 -14.73 4.21 0.52
C GLU A 118 -14.42 3.29 -0.65
N GLY A 119 -13.84 2.13 -0.35
CA GLY A 119 -13.57 1.10 -1.35
C GLY A 119 -14.85 0.31 -1.70
N SER A 120 -14.84 -0.36 -2.85
CA SER A 120 -15.92 -1.28 -3.24
C SER A 120 -15.73 -2.62 -2.56
N PHE A 121 -16.71 -3.08 -1.76
CA PHE A 121 -16.65 -4.39 -1.11
C PHE A 121 -16.99 -5.51 -2.10
N VAL A 122 -16.03 -6.40 -2.35
CA VAL A 122 -16.14 -7.51 -3.29
C VAL A 122 -15.47 -8.76 -2.71
N GLN A 123 -16.22 -9.84 -2.57
CA GLN A 123 -15.70 -11.16 -2.15
C GLN A 123 -14.84 -11.11 -0.86
N GLY A 124 -15.33 -10.42 0.18
CA GLY A 124 -14.67 -10.38 1.49
C GLY A 124 -13.46 -9.44 1.57
N SER A 125 -13.30 -8.53 0.63
CA SER A 125 -12.26 -7.51 0.61
C SER A 125 -12.76 -6.20 0.02
N TYR A 126 -12.08 -5.11 0.37
CA TYR A 126 -12.32 -3.80 -0.22
C TYR A 126 -11.37 -3.57 -1.38
N ARG A 127 -11.88 -3.15 -2.53
CA ARG A 127 -11.12 -2.85 -3.74
C ARG A 127 -11.10 -1.35 -3.98
N TYR A 128 -9.92 -0.86 -4.28
CA TYR A 128 -9.64 0.51 -4.69
C TYR A 128 -9.00 0.45 -6.08
N LEU A 129 -9.58 1.17 -7.03
CA LEU A 129 -9.04 1.25 -8.38
C LEU A 129 -8.10 2.45 -8.47
N THR A 130 -6.98 2.28 -9.13
CA THR A 130 -6.11 3.40 -9.49
C THR A 130 -6.59 4.05 -10.80
N GLN A 131 -6.03 5.21 -11.12
CA GLN A 131 -6.36 5.96 -12.34
C GLN A 131 -6.12 5.17 -13.62
N GLU A 132 -5.07 4.31 -13.65
CA GLU A 132 -4.76 3.42 -14.78
C GLU A 132 -5.40 2.03 -14.67
N GLY A 133 -6.33 1.85 -13.72
CA GLY A 133 -7.09 0.60 -13.58
C GLY A 133 -6.37 -0.52 -12.84
N LYS A 134 -5.25 -0.26 -12.14
CA LYS A 134 -4.67 -1.23 -11.21
C LYS A 134 -5.57 -1.40 -9.99
N VAL A 135 -5.50 -2.54 -9.33
CA VAL A 135 -6.35 -2.88 -8.19
C VAL A 135 -5.51 -2.97 -6.92
N ILE A 136 -5.88 -2.19 -5.92
CA ILE A 136 -5.42 -2.36 -4.55
C ILE A 136 -6.56 -3.01 -3.77
N GLN A 137 -6.33 -4.20 -3.23
CA GLN A 137 -7.32 -4.99 -2.52
C GLN A 137 -6.89 -5.14 -1.06
N ILE A 138 -7.74 -4.69 -0.13
CA ILE A 138 -7.46 -4.69 1.29
C ILE A 138 -8.46 -5.58 2.01
N LYS A 139 -7.96 -6.52 2.81
CA LYS A 139 -8.78 -7.27 3.77
C LYS A 139 -8.62 -6.65 5.15
N TYR A 140 -9.70 -6.66 5.91
CA TYR A 140 -9.73 -6.21 7.30
C TYR A 140 -10.03 -7.36 8.25
N VAL A 141 -9.67 -7.17 9.49
CA VAL A 141 -10.01 -8.03 10.64
C VAL A 141 -10.20 -7.13 11.85
N ASP A 142 -11.07 -7.50 12.75
CA ASP A 142 -11.23 -6.79 14.02
C ASP A 142 -10.06 -7.11 14.94
N ASP A 143 -9.50 -6.09 15.56
CA ASP A 143 -8.46 -6.20 16.58
C ASP A 143 -9.07 -6.56 17.95
N ALA A 144 -8.24 -6.60 19.00
CA ALA A 144 -8.68 -6.90 20.37
C ALA A 144 -9.64 -5.86 20.98
N ASN A 145 -9.83 -4.71 20.33
CA ASN A 145 -10.72 -3.63 20.75
C ASN A 145 -11.94 -3.49 19.81
N ASP A 146 -12.24 -4.50 19.00
CA ASP A 146 -13.29 -4.50 17.98
C ASP A 146 -13.13 -3.38 16.92
N VAL A 147 -11.88 -2.98 16.63
CA VAL A 147 -11.56 -2.01 15.60
C VAL A 147 -11.12 -2.75 14.34
N ALA A 148 -11.81 -2.50 13.21
CA ALA A 148 -11.42 -3.05 11.93
C ALA A 148 -10.05 -2.48 11.49
N VAL A 149 -9.03 -3.35 11.37
CA VAL A 149 -7.66 -3.01 10.98
C VAL A 149 -7.27 -3.77 9.72
N VAL A 150 -6.32 -3.24 8.97
CA VAL A 150 -5.79 -3.88 7.75
C VAL A 150 -5.14 -5.21 8.12
N LYS A 151 -5.68 -6.31 7.57
CA LYS A 151 -5.14 -7.67 7.71
C LYS A 151 -4.13 -7.99 6.63
N SER A 152 -4.40 -7.56 5.40
CA SER A 152 -3.52 -7.80 4.25
C SER A 152 -3.78 -6.80 3.14
N ILE A 153 -2.75 -6.54 2.32
CA ILE A 153 -2.80 -5.68 1.15
C ILE A 153 -2.34 -6.51 -0.05
N TYR A 154 -3.14 -6.51 -1.11
CA TYR A 154 -2.86 -7.19 -2.36
C TYR A 154 -3.01 -6.21 -3.52
N ILE A 155 -1.98 -6.08 -4.34
CA ILE A 155 -1.92 -5.15 -5.46
C ILE A 155 -1.67 -5.96 -6.74
N ARG A 156 -2.46 -5.69 -7.78
CA ARG A 156 -2.38 -6.40 -9.06
C ARG A 156 -2.90 -5.55 -10.21
N TYR A 157 -2.64 -5.98 -11.43
CA TYR A 157 -3.35 -5.45 -12.59
C TYR A 157 -4.84 -5.84 -12.53
N SER A 158 -5.71 -5.01 -13.12
CA SER A 158 -7.09 -5.41 -13.38
C SER A 158 -7.11 -6.45 -14.51
N ALA A 159 -8.04 -7.40 -14.42
CA ALA A 159 -8.32 -8.33 -15.51
C ALA A 159 -9.14 -7.64 -16.60
#